data_e1920418ae9fb92f094b7c375097bb0c
#
_entry.id   e1920418ae9fb92f094b7c375097bb0c
#
_cell.length_a   1.000
_cell.length_b   1.000
_cell.length_c   1.000
_cell.angle_alpha   90.00
_cell.angle_beta   90.00
_cell.angle_gamma   90.00
#
_symmetry.space_group_name_H-M   'P 1'
#
loop_
_entity.id
_entity.type
_entity.pdbx_description
1 polymer ?
#
loop_
_entity_poly.entity_id
_entity_poly.type
_entity_poly.pdbx_seq_one_letter_code
_entity_poly.pdbx_strand_id
1 'polypeptide(L)'
;AAQRSSARIVAIEPDNPSFRQALLNFECSPWKKRIMLLNVTLQEFKPETGRGFDAIIVNPPYFIDSLLNPDNNRARTRHTVTLSHSELLEAVVRLLNPGGSLHLVLPVTGAEKFITLAESYGFFCNRRMMVRPTPEKAPARVLMTFGREAIPCNEEELVIEKGGRHIYSDEYVSLTKEFYLKF
;
A
#
# COMPACT_ATOMS: atom_id res chain seq x y z
N ALA A 1 -10.94 0.91 -0.58
CA ALA A 1 -11.46 -0.42 -0.95
C ALA A 1 -12.96 -0.53 -0.65
N ALA A 2 -13.40 -0.42 0.61
CA ALA A 2 -14.80 -0.65 1.02
C ALA A 2 -15.84 0.17 0.25
N GLN A 3 -15.56 1.42 -0.06
CA GLN A 3 -16.46 2.31 -0.81
C GLN A 3 -16.64 1.89 -2.27
N ARG A 4 -15.62 1.29 -2.87
CA ARG A 4 -15.59 0.95 -4.30
C ARG A 4 -15.70 -0.54 -4.61
N SER A 5 -15.98 -1.36 -3.61
CA SER A 5 -16.15 -2.79 -3.79
C SER A 5 -17.15 -3.38 -2.81
N SER A 6 -17.65 -4.56 -3.10
CA SER A 6 -18.45 -5.39 -2.19
C SER A 6 -17.58 -6.35 -1.36
N ALA A 7 -16.27 -6.28 -1.46
CA ALA A 7 -15.33 -7.20 -0.82
C ALA A 7 -15.46 -7.21 0.71
N ARG A 8 -15.17 -8.36 1.30
CA ARG A 8 -14.83 -8.45 2.73
C ARG A 8 -13.39 -8.02 2.91
N ILE A 9 -13.13 -7.20 3.90
CA ILE A 9 -11.82 -6.58 4.13
C ILE A 9 -11.32 -7.01 5.49
N VAL A 10 -10.08 -7.49 5.54
CA VAL A 10 -9.32 -7.65 6.76
C VAL A 10 -8.25 -6.57 6.78
N ALA A 11 -8.24 -5.75 7.80
CA ALA A 11 -7.22 -4.73 8.03
C ALA A 11 -6.41 -5.10 9.26
N ILE A 12 -5.11 -4.91 9.22
CA ILE A 12 -4.21 -5.12 10.34
C ILE A 12 -3.51 -3.82 10.70
N GLU A 13 -3.41 -3.52 11.99
CA GLU A 13 -2.71 -2.34 12.52
C GLU A 13 -2.01 -2.74 13.83
N PRO A 14 -0.68 -2.85 13.84
CA PRO A 14 0.07 -3.27 15.03
C PRO A 14 0.16 -2.19 16.12
N ASP A 15 0.14 -0.90 15.74
CA ASP A 15 0.20 0.19 16.69
C ASP A 15 -1.12 0.37 17.43
N ASN A 16 -1.12 0.18 18.74
CA ASN A 16 -2.36 0.17 19.53
C ASN A 16 -3.12 1.52 19.51
N PRO A 17 -2.50 2.70 19.64
CA PRO A 17 -3.18 3.97 19.44
C PRO A 17 -3.85 4.10 18.07
N SER A 18 -3.14 3.77 16.99
CA SER A 18 -3.64 3.80 15.61
C SER A 18 -4.79 2.79 15.41
N PHE A 19 -4.66 1.59 15.97
CA PHE A 19 -5.71 0.58 15.97
C PHE A 19 -7.00 1.10 16.61
N ARG A 20 -6.92 1.72 17.80
CA ARG A 20 -8.10 2.28 18.48
C ARG A 20 -8.78 3.36 17.65
N GLN A 21 -8.01 4.24 17.04
CA GLN A 21 -8.56 5.28 16.16
C GLN A 21 -9.21 4.67 14.90
N ALA A 22 -8.57 3.69 14.29
CA ALA A 22 -9.11 2.99 13.13
C ALA A 22 -10.41 2.24 13.49
N LEU A 23 -10.47 1.61 14.65
CA LEU A 23 -11.66 0.91 15.14
C LEU A 23 -12.87 1.85 15.23
N LEU A 24 -12.69 3.02 15.87
CA LEU A 24 -13.74 4.05 15.95
C LEU A 24 -14.21 4.49 14.55
N ASN A 25 -13.27 4.73 13.63
CA ASN A 25 -13.59 5.12 12.26
C ASN A 25 -14.39 4.02 11.53
N PHE A 26 -14.04 2.75 11.73
CA PHE A 26 -14.74 1.63 11.09
C PHE A 26 -16.14 1.43 11.67
N GLU A 27 -16.29 1.53 12.97
CA GLU A 27 -17.61 1.42 13.64
C GLU A 27 -18.59 2.51 13.18
N CYS A 28 -18.09 3.72 12.92
CA CYS A 28 -18.87 4.84 12.39
C CYS A 28 -19.10 4.74 10.87
N SER A 29 -18.43 3.81 10.16
CA SER A 29 -18.57 3.70 8.72
C SER A 29 -19.79 2.88 8.29
N PRO A 30 -20.37 3.15 7.11
CA PRO A 30 -21.45 2.34 6.56
C PRO A 30 -21.00 0.93 6.16
N TRP A 31 -19.71 0.66 6.14
CA TRP A 31 -19.12 -0.62 5.72
C TRP A 31 -18.68 -1.52 6.89
N LYS A 32 -18.96 -1.17 8.14
CA LYS A 32 -18.52 -1.89 9.35
C LYS A 32 -18.77 -3.40 9.31
N LYS A 33 -19.88 -3.83 8.70
CA LYS A 33 -20.22 -5.27 8.60
C LYS A 33 -19.30 -6.07 7.66
N ARG A 34 -18.49 -5.39 6.84
CA ARG A 34 -17.59 -6.01 5.86
C ARG A 34 -16.11 -5.81 6.18
N ILE A 35 -15.81 -5.08 7.24
CA ILE A 35 -14.44 -4.77 7.64
C ILE A 35 -14.16 -5.44 8.98
N MET A 36 -13.12 -6.25 9.01
CA MET A 36 -12.53 -6.80 10.23
C MET A 36 -11.21 -6.08 10.47
N LEU A 37 -11.03 -5.51 11.65
CA LEU A 37 -9.77 -4.88 12.05
C LEU A 37 -9.13 -5.70 13.16
N LEU A 38 -7.83 -5.97 13.02
CA LEU A 38 -7.05 -6.76 13.98
C LEU A 38 -5.82 -5.97 14.44
N ASN A 39 -5.56 -6.01 15.75
CA ASN A 39 -4.35 -5.43 16.34
C ASN A 39 -3.25 -6.49 16.39
N VAL A 40 -2.64 -6.75 15.24
CA VAL A 40 -1.57 -7.73 15.07
C VAL A 40 -0.55 -7.23 14.05
N THR A 41 0.65 -7.76 14.10
CA THR A 41 1.65 -7.54 13.05
C THR A 41 1.37 -8.44 11.84
N LEU A 42 1.93 -8.08 10.68
CA LEU A 42 1.82 -8.91 9.47
C LEU A 42 2.48 -10.28 9.65
N GLN A 43 3.56 -10.33 10.42
CA GLN A 43 4.29 -11.56 10.74
C GLN A 43 3.45 -12.53 11.59
N GLU A 44 2.67 -12.00 12.54
CA GLU A 44 1.82 -12.78 13.43
C GLU A 44 0.48 -13.14 12.81
N PHE A 45 0.05 -12.37 11.80
CA PHE A 45 -1.26 -12.57 11.20
C PHE A 45 -1.38 -13.94 10.52
N LYS A 46 -2.40 -14.69 10.93
CA LYS A 46 -2.79 -15.98 10.35
C LYS A 46 -4.25 -15.87 9.91
N PRO A 47 -4.54 -16.07 8.62
CA PRO A 47 -5.93 -16.08 8.16
C PRO A 47 -6.67 -17.28 8.77
N GLU A 48 -7.95 -17.11 9.02
CA GLU A 48 -8.79 -18.22 9.42
C GLU A 48 -8.85 -19.26 8.29
N THR A 49 -8.46 -20.48 8.62
CA THR A 49 -8.51 -21.71 7.82
C THR A 49 -8.64 -21.58 6.29
N GLY A 50 -7.52 -21.73 5.59
CA GLY A 50 -7.48 -22.18 4.20
C GLY A 50 -7.89 -21.19 3.11
N ARG A 51 -8.27 -19.96 3.45
CA ARG A 51 -8.63 -18.92 2.48
C ARG A 51 -7.58 -17.81 2.48
N GLY A 52 -6.94 -17.63 1.33
CA GLY A 52 -6.11 -16.46 1.07
C GLY A 52 -6.94 -15.23 0.66
N PHE A 53 -6.26 -14.20 0.22
CA PHE A 53 -6.85 -12.94 -0.24
C PHE A 53 -6.73 -12.83 -1.77
N ASP A 54 -7.75 -12.24 -2.39
CA ASP A 54 -7.71 -11.96 -3.83
C ASP A 54 -6.95 -10.66 -4.13
N ALA A 55 -6.83 -9.78 -3.14
CA ALA A 55 -6.03 -8.57 -3.22
C ALA A 55 -5.40 -8.24 -1.86
N ILE A 56 -4.14 -7.85 -1.87
CA ILE A 56 -3.42 -7.27 -0.73
C ILE A 56 -3.07 -5.83 -1.12
N ILE A 57 -3.48 -4.86 -0.29
CA ILE A 57 -3.21 -3.44 -0.50
C ILE A 57 -2.36 -2.95 0.66
N VAL A 58 -1.22 -2.35 0.36
CA VAL A 58 -0.29 -1.87 1.38
C VAL A 58 0.34 -0.53 1.01
N ASN A 59 0.46 0.33 2.00
CA ASN A 59 1.33 1.49 1.97
C ASN A 59 2.42 1.25 3.03
N PRO A 60 3.51 0.55 2.67
CA PRO A 60 4.51 0.17 3.64
C PRO A 60 5.23 1.39 4.19
N PRO A 61 5.69 1.38 5.45
CA PRO A 61 6.55 2.42 5.96
C PRO A 61 7.80 2.53 5.07
N TYR A 62 8.19 3.76 4.70
CA TYR A 62 9.28 4.04 3.76
C TYR A 62 10.66 3.87 4.39
N PHE A 63 10.90 2.79 5.08
CA PHE A 63 12.25 2.44 5.49
C PHE A 63 12.93 1.71 4.32
N ILE A 64 13.50 2.51 3.42
CA ILE A 64 14.59 2.04 2.57
C ILE A 64 15.60 1.40 3.53
N ASP A 65 16.28 0.32 3.09
CA ASP A 65 17.53 -0.18 3.66
C ASP A 65 18.61 0.93 3.70
N SER A 66 18.33 2.02 4.38
CA SER A 66 19.33 2.99 4.75
C SER A 66 20.12 2.31 5.86
N LEU A 67 21.32 1.85 5.49
CA LEU A 67 22.42 1.61 6.41
C LEU A 67 22.18 2.42 7.68
N LEU A 68 21.97 1.71 8.78
CA LEU A 68 21.79 2.25 10.12
C LEU A 68 22.74 3.43 10.30
N ASN A 69 22.22 4.65 10.20
CA ASN A 69 22.98 5.81 10.57
C ASN A 69 23.13 5.73 12.09
N PRO A 70 24.33 5.53 12.65
CA PRO A 70 24.52 5.25 14.07
C PRO A 70 23.98 6.36 15.00
N ASP A 71 23.77 7.56 14.45
CA ASP A 71 23.38 8.76 15.20
C ASP A 71 21.86 8.95 15.38
N ASN A 72 21.01 8.08 14.84
CA ASN A 72 19.56 8.20 15.00
C ASN A 72 19.04 7.54 16.27
N ASN A 73 19.56 7.97 17.45
CA ASN A 73 19.01 7.62 18.78
C ASN A 73 17.53 8.03 18.98
N ARG A 74 16.94 8.80 18.04
CA ARG A 74 15.51 9.16 18.05
C ARG A 74 14.58 8.10 17.49
N ALA A 75 15.10 7.13 16.73
CA ALA A 75 14.32 6.02 16.19
C ALA A 75 14.09 4.87 17.18
N ARG A 76 14.89 4.81 18.25
CA ARG A 76 14.84 3.70 19.23
C ARG A 76 13.72 3.82 20.27
N THR A 77 13.01 4.94 20.34
CA THR A 77 11.97 5.18 21.36
C THR A 77 10.55 4.94 20.90
N ARG A 78 10.35 4.56 19.63
CA ARG A 78 9.05 4.04 19.18
C ARG A 78 9.24 2.55 18.91
N HIS A 79 8.46 1.72 19.56
CA HIS A 79 8.27 0.30 19.25
C HIS A 79 7.61 0.19 17.86
N THR A 80 8.26 0.71 16.83
CA THR A 80 7.79 0.61 15.46
C THR A 80 8.26 -0.74 14.96
N VAL A 81 7.36 -1.68 14.86
CA VAL A 81 7.59 -2.93 14.16
C VAL A 81 7.95 -2.56 12.72
N THR A 82 9.21 -2.68 12.37
CA THR A 82 9.69 -2.40 11.02
C THR A 82 9.32 -3.58 10.15
N LEU A 83 8.48 -3.36 9.14
CA LEU A 83 8.15 -4.35 8.12
C LEU A 83 9.15 -4.17 6.96
N SER A 84 10.06 -5.11 6.79
CA SER A 84 10.96 -5.13 5.64
C SER A 84 10.21 -5.55 4.36
N HIS A 85 10.77 -5.20 3.19
CA HIS A 85 10.20 -5.65 1.91
C HIS A 85 10.20 -7.18 1.77
N SER A 86 11.21 -7.87 2.30
CA SER A 86 11.28 -9.33 2.31
C SER A 86 10.16 -9.93 3.14
N GLU A 87 9.96 -9.46 4.39
CA GLU A 87 8.88 -9.92 5.26
C GLU A 87 7.50 -9.66 4.65
N LEU A 88 7.33 -8.51 3.97
CA LEU A 88 6.10 -8.22 3.23
C LEU A 88 5.88 -9.28 2.14
N LEU A 89 6.89 -9.56 1.31
CA LEU A 89 6.77 -10.53 0.21
C LEU A 89 6.57 -11.96 0.71
N GLU A 90 7.24 -12.38 1.79
CA GLU A 90 6.99 -13.65 2.45
C GLU A 90 5.53 -13.79 2.92
N ALA A 91 4.99 -12.73 3.50
CA ALA A 91 3.57 -12.70 3.88
C ALA A 91 2.65 -12.76 2.66
N VAL A 92 2.98 -12.03 1.58
CA VAL A 92 2.22 -12.06 0.33
C VAL A 92 2.20 -13.46 -0.29
N VAL A 93 3.35 -14.16 -0.32
CA VAL A 93 3.43 -15.56 -0.78
C VAL A 93 2.46 -16.46 -0.01
N ARG A 94 2.39 -16.27 1.30
CA ARG A 94 1.55 -17.08 2.21
C ARG A 94 0.07 -16.73 2.16
N LEU A 95 -0.25 -15.45 1.91
CA LEU A 95 -1.59 -14.90 2.11
C LEU A 95 -2.38 -14.72 0.82
N LEU A 96 -1.71 -14.62 -0.34
CA LEU A 96 -2.39 -14.32 -1.59
C LEU A 96 -2.90 -15.60 -2.26
N ASN A 97 -4.16 -15.58 -2.69
CA ASN A 97 -4.74 -16.65 -3.50
C ASN A 97 -4.03 -16.79 -4.86
N PRO A 98 -4.06 -17.96 -5.50
CA PRO A 98 -3.72 -18.08 -6.92
C PRO A 98 -4.56 -17.08 -7.74
N GLY A 99 -3.92 -16.32 -8.63
CA GLY A 99 -4.58 -15.25 -9.40
C GLY A 99 -4.85 -13.95 -8.64
N GLY A 100 -4.53 -13.90 -7.35
CA GLY A 100 -4.61 -12.66 -6.56
C GLY A 100 -3.52 -11.65 -6.91
N SER A 101 -3.66 -10.41 -6.43
CA SER A 101 -2.73 -9.31 -6.72
C SER A 101 -2.29 -8.56 -5.47
N LEU A 102 -1.02 -8.12 -5.49
CA LEU A 102 -0.46 -7.20 -4.52
C LEU A 102 -0.48 -5.79 -5.10
N HIS A 103 -1.02 -4.84 -4.34
CA HIS A 103 -1.03 -3.42 -4.69
C HIS A 103 -0.28 -2.62 -3.63
N LEU A 104 0.68 -1.82 -4.05
CA LEU A 104 1.42 -0.97 -3.12
C LEU A 104 1.83 0.36 -3.73
N VAL A 105 2.15 1.31 -2.85
CA VAL A 105 2.72 2.60 -3.21
C VAL A 105 4.09 2.74 -2.58
N LEU A 106 5.09 3.15 -3.37
CA LEU A 106 6.45 3.43 -2.90
C LEU A 106 6.95 4.79 -3.39
N PRO A 107 7.99 5.35 -2.74
CA PRO A 107 8.83 6.36 -3.37
C PRO A 107 9.49 5.78 -4.63
N VAL A 108 9.64 6.58 -5.67
CA VAL A 108 10.26 6.15 -6.94
C VAL A 108 11.67 5.57 -6.71
N THR A 109 12.43 6.15 -5.78
CA THR A 109 13.80 5.71 -5.46
C THR A 109 13.92 4.27 -4.96
N GLY A 110 12.84 3.69 -4.42
CA GLY A 110 12.82 2.31 -3.92
C GLY A 110 12.16 1.30 -4.86
N ALA A 111 11.49 1.78 -5.91
CA ALA A 111 10.63 0.95 -6.75
C ALA A 111 11.38 -0.17 -7.48
N GLU A 112 12.47 0.13 -8.15
CA GLU A 112 13.23 -0.86 -8.94
C GLU A 112 13.81 -1.96 -8.04
N LYS A 113 14.31 -1.59 -6.86
CA LYS A 113 14.79 -2.58 -5.87
C LYS A 113 13.67 -3.51 -5.41
N PHE A 114 12.47 -2.94 -5.20
CA PHE A 114 11.31 -3.74 -4.82
C PHE A 114 10.86 -4.67 -5.96
N ILE A 115 10.86 -4.20 -7.21
CA ILE A 115 10.52 -5.02 -8.40
C ILE A 115 11.46 -6.21 -8.49
N THR A 116 12.78 -5.99 -8.46
CA THR A 116 13.78 -7.07 -8.52
C THR A 116 13.59 -8.06 -7.36
N LEU A 117 13.32 -7.56 -6.16
CA LEU A 117 13.07 -8.42 -5.00
C LEU A 117 11.77 -9.24 -5.19
N ALA A 118 10.69 -8.61 -5.66
CA ALA A 118 9.40 -9.27 -5.88
C ALA A 118 9.52 -10.41 -6.92
N GLU A 119 10.31 -10.20 -7.97
CA GLU A 119 10.60 -11.23 -8.97
C GLU A 119 11.27 -12.47 -8.37
N SER A 120 12.16 -12.29 -7.39
CA SER A 120 12.78 -13.42 -6.67
C SER A 120 11.77 -14.24 -5.84
N TYR A 121 10.61 -13.66 -5.52
CA TYR A 121 9.48 -14.35 -4.87
C TYR A 121 8.41 -14.83 -5.87
N GLY A 122 8.66 -14.69 -7.18
CA GLY A 122 7.72 -15.09 -8.24
C GLY A 122 6.55 -14.15 -8.42
N PHE A 123 6.74 -12.85 -8.14
CA PHE A 123 5.77 -11.80 -8.41
C PHE A 123 6.32 -10.81 -9.44
N PHE A 124 5.56 -10.53 -10.47
CA PHE A 124 5.93 -9.67 -11.58
C PHE A 124 5.12 -8.37 -11.55
N CYS A 125 5.76 -7.24 -11.82
CA CYS A 125 5.08 -5.97 -11.89
C CYS A 125 4.26 -5.88 -13.20
N ASN A 126 2.95 -5.97 -13.09
CA ASN A 126 2.03 -6.00 -14.23
C ASN A 126 1.46 -4.62 -14.58
N ARG A 127 1.51 -3.70 -13.61
CA ARG A 127 1.09 -2.30 -13.80
C ARG A 127 1.91 -1.40 -12.89
N ARG A 128 2.34 -0.25 -13.42
CA ARG A 128 2.92 0.82 -12.62
C ARG A 128 2.40 2.18 -13.08
N MET A 129 2.03 3.01 -12.12
CA MET A 129 1.59 4.38 -12.35
C MET A 129 2.53 5.33 -11.63
N MET A 130 3.24 6.15 -12.40
CA MET A 130 4.13 7.18 -11.88
C MET A 130 3.30 8.39 -11.46
N VAL A 131 3.49 8.87 -10.24
CA VAL A 131 2.71 10.00 -9.71
C VAL A 131 3.60 11.22 -9.57
N ARG A 132 3.25 12.27 -10.33
CA ARG A 132 3.90 13.59 -10.30
C ARG A 132 3.09 14.56 -9.45
N PRO A 133 3.74 15.33 -8.56
CA PRO A 133 3.08 16.44 -7.87
C PRO A 133 2.54 17.50 -8.83
N THR A 134 3.36 17.92 -9.79
CA THR A 134 3.03 18.84 -10.89
C THR A 134 3.69 18.40 -12.18
N PRO A 135 3.30 18.90 -13.37
CA PRO A 135 3.90 18.49 -14.65
C PRO A 135 5.43 18.71 -14.71
N GLU A 136 5.94 19.75 -14.06
CA GLU A 136 7.36 20.12 -14.10
C GLU A 136 8.23 19.33 -13.13
N LYS A 137 7.62 18.71 -12.11
CA LYS A 137 8.36 17.96 -11.09
C LYS A 137 8.54 16.52 -11.50
N ALA A 138 9.65 15.93 -11.12
CA ALA A 138 9.86 14.50 -11.26
C ALA A 138 8.81 13.70 -10.48
N PRO A 139 8.48 12.47 -10.92
CA PRO A 139 7.61 11.59 -10.17
C PRO A 139 8.13 11.38 -8.75
N ALA A 140 7.23 11.48 -7.76
CA ALA A 140 7.58 11.33 -6.35
C ALA A 140 7.17 9.97 -5.79
N ARG A 141 6.12 9.38 -6.35
CA ARG A 141 5.57 8.09 -5.95
C ARG A 141 5.30 7.23 -7.16
N VAL A 142 5.26 5.93 -6.94
CA VAL A 142 4.80 4.96 -7.92
C VAL A 142 3.78 4.02 -7.25
N LEU A 143 2.66 3.82 -7.90
CA LEU A 143 1.69 2.80 -7.54
C LEU A 143 1.97 1.58 -8.41
N MET A 144 2.07 0.41 -7.79
CA MET A 144 2.42 -0.82 -8.50
C MET A 144 1.43 -1.92 -8.18
N THR A 145 1.15 -2.74 -9.18
CA THR A 145 0.38 -3.97 -9.04
C THR A 145 1.25 -5.14 -9.48
N PHE A 146 1.32 -6.15 -8.64
CA PHE A 146 2.07 -7.38 -8.87
C PHE A 146 1.13 -8.57 -8.92
N GLY A 147 1.41 -9.48 -9.84
CA GLY A 147 0.77 -10.78 -9.97
C GLY A 147 1.80 -11.88 -10.17
N ARG A 148 1.34 -13.14 -10.25
CA ARG A 148 2.22 -14.29 -10.49
C ARG A 148 2.51 -14.54 -11.96
N GLU A 149 1.79 -13.90 -12.86
CA GLU A 149 1.99 -14.03 -14.30
C GLU A 149 2.98 -12.99 -14.80
N ALA A 150 3.99 -13.43 -15.52
CA ALA A 150 4.97 -12.57 -16.17
C ALA A 150 4.38 -12.01 -17.49
N ILE A 151 3.59 -10.95 -17.37
CA ILE A 151 3.03 -10.21 -18.52
C ILE A 151 3.71 -8.85 -18.65
N PRO A 152 3.68 -8.22 -19.84
CA PRO A 152 4.21 -6.87 -20.03
C PRO A 152 3.60 -5.88 -19.04
N CYS A 153 4.45 -5.06 -18.39
CA CYS A 153 4.02 -4.05 -17.45
C CYS A 153 3.26 -2.93 -18.17
N ASN A 154 2.04 -2.65 -17.75
CA ASN A 154 1.31 -1.47 -18.20
C ASN A 154 1.82 -0.23 -17.43
N GLU A 155 2.37 0.75 -18.14
CA GLU A 155 2.94 1.96 -17.59
C GLU A 155 1.99 3.13 -17.78
N GLU A 156 1.74 3.86 -16.68
CA GLU A 156 0.84 5.01 -16.64
C GLU A 156 1.48 6.17 -15.87
N GLU A 157 0.98 7.36 -16.08
CA GLU A 157 1.37 8.54 -15.33
C GLU A 157 0.11 9.27 -14.81
N LEU A 158 0.21 9.79 -13.58
CA LEU A 158 -0.80 10.63 -12.97
C LEU A 158 -0.14 11.92 -12.48
N VAL A 159 -0.66 13.06 -12.91
CA VAL A 159 -0.28 14.38 -12.39
C VAL A 159 -1.33 14.82 -11.37
N ILE A 160 -0.89 15.24 -10.17
CA ILE A 160 -1.81 15.65 -9.10
C ILE A 160 -2.33 17.07 -9.34
N GLU A 161 -1.44 18.06 -9.44
CA GLU A 161 -1.81 19.46 -9.63
C GLU A 161 -1.40 19.95 -11.02
N LYS A 162 -2.29 20.73 -11.67
CA LYS A 162 -2.05 21.40 -12.95
C LYS A 162 -2.18 22.90 -12.77
N GLY A 163 -1.15 23.67 -13.08
CA GLY A 163 -1.25 25.14 -13.16
C GLY A 163 -1.29 25.90 -11.84
N GLY A 164 -1.10 25.28 -10.69
CA GLY A 164 -1.00 25.95 -9.40
C GLY A 164 -1.40 25.12 -8.21
N ARG A 165 -1.14 25.64 -7.00
CA ARG A 165 -1.44 24.94 -5.75
C ARG A 165 -2.97 24.73 -5.61
N HIS A 166 -3.37 23.49 -5.33
CA HIS A 166 -4.77 23.06 -5.19
C HIS A 166 -5.60 23.14 -6.49
N ILE A 167 -4.97 23.36 -7.63
CA ILE A 167 -5.62 23.21 -8.95
C ILE A 167 -5.30 21.81 -9.44
N TYR A 168 -6.16 20.86 -9.11
CA TYR A 168 -5.95 19.44 -9.39
C TYR A 168 -6.24 19.08 -10.85
N SER A 169 -5.57 18.05 -11.35
CA SER A 169 -5.85 17.48 -12.67
C SER A 169 -7.23 16.81 -12.70
N ASP A 170 -7.84 16.75 -13.87
CA ASP A 170 -9.17 16.12 -14.02
C ASP A 170 -9.11 14.63 -13.72
N GLU A 171 -7.98 13.97 -14.06
CA GLU A 171 -7.72 12.58 -13.76
C GLU A 171 -7.64 12.34 -12.24
N TYR A 172 -6.89 13.19 -11.52
CA TYR A 172 -6.78 13.08 -10.07
C TYR A 172 -8.13 13.33 -9.39
N VAL A 173 -8.86 14.35 -9.82
CA VAL A 173 -10.23 14.64 -9.31
C VAL A 173 -11.16 13.46 -9.58
N SER A 174 -11.15 12.91 -10.79
CA SER A 174 -11.98 11.75 -11.15
C SER A 174 -11.71 10.55 -10.24
N LEU A 175 -10.45 10.31 -9.88
CA LEU A 175 -10.06 9.20 -9.00
C LEU A 175 -10.42 9.43 -7.54
N THR A 176 -10.47 10.68 -7.07
CA THR A 176 -10.43 10.98 -5.63
C THR A 176 -11.60 11.78 -5.10
N LYS A 177 -12.43 12.41 -5.96
CA LYS A 177 -13.56 13.30 -5.57
C LYS A 177 -14.53 12.69 -4.57
N GLU A 178 -14.71 11.37 -4.58
CA GLU A 178 -15.63 10.68 -3.66
C GLU A 178 -15.04 10.50 -2.24
N PHE A 179 -13.76 10.81 -2.05
CA PHE A 179 -13.04 10.65 -0.79
C PHE A 179 -12.72 11.98 -0.10
N TYR A 180 -12.86 13.09 -0.80
CA TYR A 180 -12.60 14.44 -0.27
C TYR A 180 -13.90 15.19 -0.06
N LEU A 181 -13.94 15.99 1.01
CA LEU A 181 -15.10 16.83 1.32
C LEU A 181 -15.20 18.05 0.40
N LYS A 182 -14.09 18.50 -0.14
CA LYS A 182 -13.97 19.66 -1.06
C LYS A 182 -12.82 19.40 -2.02
N PHE A 183 -13.00 19.79 -3.27
CA PHE A 183 -11.99 19.99 -4.29
C PHE A 183 -11.92 21.45 -4.65
#